data_0caf7f130c217538b5196e2559b50331
#
_entry.id   0caf7f130c217538b5196e2559b50331
#
_cell.length_a   1.000
_cell.length_b   1.000
_cell.length_c   1.000
_cell.angle_alpha   90.00
_cell.angle_beta   90.00
_cell.angle_gamma   90.00
#
_symmetry.space_group_name_H-M   'P 1'
#
loop_
_entity.id
_entity.type
_entity.pdbx_description
1 polymer ?
#
loop_
_entity_poly.entity_id
_entity_poly.type
_entity_poly.pdbx_seq_one_letter_code
_entity_poly.pdbx_strand_id
1 'polypeptide(L)' 'MKSLYETIREFGDTQSGLARMLGITESTLSWKINGRAEFRQSEIKAIADRYDLTGEEIKSMFFA' A
#
# COMPACT_ATOMS: atom_id res chain seq x y z
N MET A 1 5.00 13.05 -6.68
CA MET A 1 4.87 11.59 -6.77
C MET A 1 3.60 11.13 -6.08
N LYS A 2 3.00 10.07 -6.59
CA LYS A 2 1.78 9.55 -6.00
C LYS A 2 2.07 8.84 -4.69
N SER A 3 1.23 9.11 -3.69
CA SER A 3 1.24 8.33 -2.47
C SER A 3 0.48 7.02 -2.68
N LEU A 4 0.68 6.07 -1.78
CA LEU A 4 -0.09 4.84 -1.81
C LEU A 4 -1.59 5.14 -1.66
N TYR A 5 -1.94 6.09 -0.81
CA TYR A 5 -3.33 6.49 -0.61
C TYR A 5 -3.98 6.95 -1.92
N GLU A 6 -3.26 7.79 -2.69
CA GLU A 6 -3.76 8.27 -3.98
C GLU A 6 -3.91 7.12 -4.98
N THR A 7 -2.97 6.18 -4.98
CA THR A 7 -3.01 5.03 -5.87
C THR A 7 -4.23 4.15 -5.57
N ILE A 8 -4.51 3.90 -4.30
CA ILE A 8 -5.70 3.15 -3.88
C ILE A 8 -6.96 3.80 -4.45
N ARG A 9 -7.07 5.11 -4.31
CA ARG A 9 -8.24 5.84 -4.79
C ARG A 9 -8.36 5.82 -6.31
N GLU A 10 -7.26 5.98 -7.02
CA GLU A 10 -7.27 5.99 -8.48
C GLU A 10 -7.71 4.67 -9.07
N PHE A 11 -7.39 3.56 -8.40
CA PHE A 11 -7.80 2.24 -8.85
C PHE A 11 -9.22 1.88 -8.42
N GLY A 12 -9.90 2.79 -7.73
CA GLY A 12 -11.26 2.54 -7.26
C GLY A 12 -11.31 1.59 -6.07
N ASP A 13 -10.20 1.35 -5.41
CA ASP A 13 -10.14 0.52 -4.22
C ASP A 13 -10.47 1.33 -2.97
N THR A 14 -10.65 0.63 -1.86
CA THR A 14 -10.80 1.22 -0.54
C THR A 14 -9.71 0.67 0.37
N GLN A 15 -9.40 1.41 1.45
CA GLN A 15 -8.46 0.88 2.44
C GLN A 15 -8.97 -0.41 3.05
N SER A 16 -10.27 -0.51 3.29
CA SER A 16 -10.88 -1.73 3.80
C SER A 16 -10.66 -2.92 2.86
N GLY A 17 -10.87 -2.71 1.56
CA GLY A 17 -10.67 -3.76 0.57
C GLY A 17 -9.22 -4.19 0.47
N LEU A 18 -8.31 -3.23 0.46
CA LEU A 18 -6.88 -3.54 0.39
C LEU A 18 -6.42 -4.27 1.66
N ALA A 19 -6.87 -3.83 2.83
CA ALA A 19 -6.54 -4.49 4.08
C ALA A 19 -6.99 -5.95 4.07
N ARG A 20 -8.19 -6.20 3.56
CA ARG A 20 -8.71 -7.57 3.43
C ARG A 20 -7.83 -8.41 2.50
N MET A 21 -7.41 -7.83 1.39
CA MET A 21 -6.52 -8.52 0.44
C MET A 21 -5.19 -8.89 1.11
N LEU A 22 -4.68 -8.01 1.96
CA LEU A 22 -3.41 -8.22 2.65
C LEU A 22 -3.54 -9.09 3.91
N GLY A 23 -4.77 -9.41 4.33
CA GLY A 23 -5.00 -10.19 5.53
C GLY A 23 -4.75 -9.44 6.83
N ILE A 24 -4.89 -8.12 6.82
CA ILE A 24 -4.70 -7.27 8.00
C ILE A 24 -5.95 -6.43 8.25
N THR A 25 -6.03 -5.81 9.43
CA THR A 25 -7.15 -4.92 9.73
C THR A 25 -6.96 -3.58 9.03
N GLU A 26 -8.06 -2.87 8.84
CA GLU A 26 -8.03 -1.54 8.25
C GLU A 26 -7.20 -0.58 9.10
N SER A 27 -7.29 -0.68 10.42
CA SER A 27 -6.48 0.13 11.33
C SER A 27 -5.00 -0.12 11.15
N THR A 28 -4.60 -1.38 11.03
CA THR A 28 -3.20 -1.75 10.79
C THR A 28 -2.71 -1.18 9.46
N LEU A 29 -3.53 -1.29 8.42
CA LEU A 29 -3.16 -0.72 7.12
C LEU A 29 -2.98 0.79 7.22
N SER A 30 -3.89 1.49 7.90
CA SER A 30 -3.81 2.92 8.09
C SER A 30 -2.51 3.31 8.81
N TRP A 31 -2.11 2.58 9.84
CA TRP A 31 -0.86 2.82 10.55
C TRP A 31 0.35 2.68 9.62
N LYS A 32 0.34 1.65 8.78
CA LYS A 32 1.43 1.41 7.83
C LYS A 32 1.50 2.52 6.77
N ILE A 33 0.36 2.94 6.24
CA ILE A 33 0.31 4.03 5.27
C ILE A 33 0.83 5.33 5.88
N ASN A 34 0.52 5.58 7.15
CA ASN A 34 0.93 6.80 7.85
C ASN A 34 2.33 6.73 8.46
N GLY A 35 3.06 5.64 8.23
CA GLY A 35 4.43 5.52 8.70
C GLY A 35 4.59 5.09 10.16
N ARG A 36 3.50 4.70 10.83
CA ARG A 36 3.55 4.24 12.22
C ARG A 36 3.97 2.79 12.36
N ALA A 37 3.89 2.04 11.28
CA ALA A 37 4.32 0.65 11.23
C ALA A 37 4.91 0.40 9.84
N GLU A 38 5.82 -0.55 9.74
CA GLU A 38 6.45 -0.86 8.46
C GLU A 38 5.64 -1.89 7.70
N PHE A 39 5.65 -1.76 6.37
CA PHE A 39 5.11 -2.81 5.51
C PHE A 39 6.06 -3.99 5.46
N ARG A 40 5.49 -5.19 5.49
CA ARG A 40 6.26 -6.42 5.26
C ARG A 40 6.59 -6.55 3.77
N GLN A 41 7.67 -7.26 3.46
CA GLN A 41 8.04 -7.48 2.06
C GLN A 41 6.92 -8.15 1.27
N SER A 42 6.23 -9.11 1.87
CA SER A 42 5.10 -9.77 1.21
C SER A 42 3.96 -8.81 0.91
N GLU A 43 3.73 -7.84 1.80
CA GLU A 43 2.71 -6.83 1.59
C GLU A 43 3.09 -5.87 0.48
N ILE A 44 4.34 -5.43 0.47
CA ILE A 44 4.86 -4.55 -0.59
C ILE A 44 4.72 -5.23 -1.94
N LYS A 45 5.09 -6.50 -2.03
CA LYS A 45 4.99 -7.26 -3.27
C LYS A 45 3.53 -7.38 -3.73
N ALA A 46 2.62 -7.69 -2.82
CA ALA A 46 1.20 -7.81 -3.15
C ALA A 46 0.64 -6.47 -3.66
N ILE A 47 1.01 -5.37 -3.01
CA ILE A 47 0.56 -4.03 -3.41
C ILE A 47 1.16 -3.66 -4.77
N ALA A 48 2.45 -3.93 -4.97
CA ALA A 48 3.11 -3.64 -6.22
C ALA A 48 2.49 -4.42 -7.39
N ASP A 49 2.17 -5.69 -7.16
CA ASP A 49 1.52 -6.52 -8.17
C ASP A 49 0.11 -6.02 -8.49
N ARG A 50 -0.64 -5.64 -7.46
CA ARG A 50 -2.02 -5.17 -7.67
C ARG A 50 -2.07 -3.90 -8.49
N TYR A 51 -1.18 -2.96 -8.23
CA TYR A 51 -1.21 -1.64 -8.87
C TYR A 51 -0.18 -1.49 -9.98
N ASP A 52 0.52 -2.56 -10.32
CA ASP A 52 1.54 -2.58 -11.37
C ASP A 52 2.55 -1.45 -11.15
N LEU A 53 3.10 -1.38 -9.93
CA LEU A 53 4.02 -0.32 -9.57
C LEU A 53 5.40 -0.54 -10.18
N THR A 54 6.01 0.56 -10.63
CA THR A 54 7.41 0.53 -11.07
C THR A 54 8.34 0.48 -9.86
N GLY A 55 9.61 0.15 -10.11
CA GLY A 55 10.62 0.17 -9.05
C GLY A 55 10.75 1.53 -8.39
N GLU A 56 10.65 2.61 -9.17
CA GLU A 56 10.69 3.97 -8.62
C GLU A 56 9.49 4.26 -7.72
N GLU A 57 8.32 3.81 -8.14
CA GLU A 57 7.11 3.99 -7.32
C GLU A 57 7.20 3.22 -6.02
N ILE A 58 7.70 1.99 -6.06
CA ILE A 58 7.91 1.18 -4.86
C ILE A 58 8.88 1.89 -3.91
N LYS A 59 10.00 2.36 -4.45
CA LYS A 59 11.00 3.08 -3.65
C LYS A 59 10.40 4.32 -3.00
N SER A 60 9.67 5.10 -3.79
CA SER A 60 9.07 6.35 -3.31
C SER A 60 8.01 6.10 -2.24
N MET A 61 7.17 5.09 -2.44
CA MET A 61 6.05 4.82 -1.53
C MET A 61 6.47 4.15 -0.23
N PHE A 62 7.46 3.25 -0.30
CA PHE A 62 7.77 2.37 0.84
C PHE A 62 9.16 2.60 1.45
N PHE A 63 10.07 3.20 0.74
CA PHE A 63 11.47 3.32 1.17
C PHE A 63 12.03 4.74 1.13
N ALA A 64 11.21 5.71 0.87
CA ALA A 64 11.65 7.11 0.82
C ALA A 64 11.85 7.71 2.20
#